data_f994b8070113ead7b777a2d49bea0ff3
#
_entry.id   f994b8070113ead7b777a2d49bea0ff3
#
_cell.length_a   1.000
_cell.length_b   1.000
_cell.length_c   1.000
_cell.angle_alpha   90.00
_cell.angle_beta   90.00
_cell.angle_gamma   90.00
#
_symmetry.space_group_name_H-M   'P 1'
#
loop_
_entity.id
_entity.type
_entity.pdbx_description
1 polymer ?
#
loop_
_entity_poly.entity_id
_entity_poly.type
_entity_poly.pdbx_seq_one_letter_code
_entity_poly.pdbx_strand_id
1 'polypeptide(L)'
;MTAPTVKVTDLAWGRLRAPDLDVMEEFLTHFGMVRSARTDSALYMRGSDAPHHIHVTEKGDARFVGFAYHARSEDDLRKLAALPGASGVETIDEPGGGKRVRLREPNGYQIEVVHGVA
;
A
#
# COMPACT_ATOMS: atom_id res chain seq x y z
N MET A 1 5.56 -27.74 -7.89
CA MET A 1 5.17 -26.37 -7.55
C MET A 1 3.90 -26.39 -6.71
N THR A 2 3.92 -25.71 -5.59
CA THR A 2 2.75 -25.66 -4.71
C THR A 2 1.79 -24.59 -5.21
N ALA A 3 0.48 -24.84 -5.10
CA ALA A 3 -0.51 -23.82 -5.38
C ALA A 3 -0.36 -22.66 -4.39
N PRO A 4 -0.56 -21.42 -4.81
CA PRO A 4 -0.48 -20.29 -3.88
C PRO A 4 -1.60 -20.34 -2.85
N THR A 5 -1.29 -19.92 -1.62
CA THR A 5 -2.27 -19.83 -0.54
C THR A 5 -3.38 -18.84 -0.91
N VAL A 6 -3.00 -17.74 -1.54
CA VAL A 6 -3.91 -16.66 -1.96
C VAL A 6 -3.45 -16.13 -3.30
N LYS A 7 -4.40 -15.77 -4.15
CA LYS A 7 -4.14 -15.13 -5.43
C LYS A 7 -4.47 -13.65 -5.32
N VAL A 8 -3.48 -12.79 -5.55
CA VAL A 8 -3.74 -11.35 -5.63
C VAL A 8 -4.27 -11.01 -7.03
N THR A 9 -5.15 -10.01 -7.09
CA THR A 9 -5.82 -9.64 -8.34
C THR A 9 -5.12 -8.50 -9.07
N ASP A 10 -4.50 -7.58 -8.34
CA ASP A 10 -3.91 -6.40 -8.94
C ASP A 10 -2.99 -5.69 -7.95
N LEU A 11 -2.14 -4.83 -8.48
CA LEU A 11 -1.31 -3.94 -7.68
C LEU A 11 -2.19 -2.79 -7.17
N ALA A 12 -2.14 -2.53 -5.86
CA ALA A 12 -2.89 -1.45 -5.26
C ALA A 12 -2.10 -0.14 -5.25
N TRP A 13 -0.91 -0.14 -4.64
CA TRP A 13 -0.04 1.05 -4.62
C TRP A 13 1.41 0.69 -4.33
N GLY A 14 2.30 1.66 -4.63
CA GLY A 14 3.67 1.63 -4.15
C GLY A 14 3.81 2.51 -2.91
N ARG A 15 4.69 2.15 -2.01
CA ARG A 15 4.96 2.91 -0.78
C ARG A 15 6.44 3.26 -0.70
N LEU A 16 6.71 4.56 -0.51
CA LEU A 16 8.06 5.12 -0.42
C LEU A 16 8.19 5.94 0.85
N ARG A 17 9.41 6.29 1.21
CA ARG A 17 9.68 7.32 2.21
C ARG A 17 10.49 8.44 1.60
N ALA A 18 10.19 9.67 2.00
CA ALA A 18 10.92 10.85 1.59
C ALA A 18 10.95 11.87 2.74
N PRO A 19 12.05 12.63 2.89
CA PRO A 19 12.15 13.60 3.99
C PRO A 19 11.27 14.83 3.80
N ASP A 20 10.86 15.15 2.58
CA ASP A 20 10.07 16.35 2.28
C ASP A 20 8.87 15.99 1.42
N LEU A 21 7.68 15.98 2.03
CA LEU A 21 6.45 15.65 1.33
C LEU A 21 6.02 16.73 0.33
N ASP A 22 6.37 18.00 0.56
CA ASP A 22 6.04 19.08 -0.37
C ASP A 22 6.77 18.89 -1.70
N VAL A 23 8.05 18.55 -1.64
CA VAL A 23 8.86 18.27 -2.83
C VAL A 23 8.31 17.06 -3.57
N MET A 24 7.94 15.99 -2.84
CA MET A 24 7.37 14.80 -3.45
C MET A 24 6.03 15.08 -4.10
N GLU A 25 5.17 15.85 -3.46
CA GLU A 25 3.87 16.19 -4.03
C GLU A 25 4.04 16.99 -5.33
N GLU A 26 4.95 17.96 -5.35
CA GLU A 26 5.23 18.75 -6.55
C GLU A 26 5.75 17.85 -7.68
N PHE A 27 6.70 16.97 -7.38
CA PHE A 27 7.27 16.04 -8.35
C PHE A 27 6.19 15.14 -8.96
N LEU A 28 5.37 14.50 -8.11
CA LEU A 28 4.34 13.58 -8.57
C LEU A 28 3.22 14.31 -9.33
N THR A 29 2.90 15.54 -8.96
CA THR A 29 1.93 16.37 -9.67
C THR A 29 2.41 16.65 -11.10
N HIS A 30 3.71 16.91 -11.28
CA HIS A 30 4.29 17.10 -12.61
C HIS A 30 4.23 15.83 -13.46
N PHE A 31 4.17 14.66 -12.83
CA PHE A 31 3.97 13.39 -13.53
C PHE A 31 2.51 13.11 -13.88
N GLY A 32 1.60 14.01 -13.52
CA GLY A 32 0.18 13.85 -13.83
C GLY A 32 -0.64 13.19 -12.73
N MET A 33 -0.06 12.93 -11.57
CA MET A 33 -0.81 12.42 -10.43
C MET A 33 -1.56 13.54 -9.71
N VAL A 34 -2.63 13.17 -9.02
CA VAL A 34 -3.47 14.09 -8.27
C VAL A 34 -3.45 13.69 -6.80
N ARG A 35 -3.34 14.69 -5.92
CA ARG A 35 -3.39 14.40 -4.49
C ARG A 35 -4.77 13.83 -4.10
N SER A 36 -4.75 12.66 -3.49
CA SER A 36 -5.93 12.03 -2.94
C SER A 36 -6.17 12.47 -1.50
N ALA A 37 -5.10 12.48 -0.70
CA ALA A 37 -5.14 12.92 0.69
C ALA A 37 -3.72 13.26 1.16
N ARG A 38 -3.63 13.96 2.28
CA ARG A 38 -2.34 14.28 2.89
C ARG A 38 -2.51 14.46 4.39
N THR A 39 -1.55 13.90 5.15
CA THR A 39 -1.41 14.13 6.58
C THR A 39 -0.05 14.76 6.85
N ASP A 40 0.26 15.04 8.11
CA ASP A 40 1.59 15.59 8.48
C ASP A 40 2.71 14.59 8.20
N SER A 41 2.40 13.30 8.14
CA SER A 41 3.40 12.24 8.01
C SER A 41 3.31 11.43 6.72
N ALA A 42 2.31 11.66 5.88
CA ALA A 42 2.13 10.87 4.66
C ALA A 42 1.39 11.62 3.57
N LEU A 43 1.72 11.28 2.32
CA LEU A 43 1.12 11.83 1.12
C LEU A 43 0.51 10.68 0.32
N TYR A 44 -0.73 10.84 -0.11
CA TYR A 44 -1.46 9.85 -0.90
C TYR A 44 -1.82 10.46 -2.25
N MET A 45 -1.33 9.84 -3.33
CA MET A 45 -1.54 10.32 -4.69
C MET A 45 -2.31 9.28 -5.50
N ARG A 46 -3.14 9.74 -6.42
CA ARG A 46 -3.91 8.89 -7.33
C ARG A 46 -3.67 9.28 -8.78
N GLY A 47 -3.96 8.38 -9.69
CA GLY A 47 -4.02 8.72 -11.09
C GLY A 47 -5.24 9.62 -11.35
N SER A 48 -5.24 10.36 -12.44
CA SER A 48 -6.32 11.31 -12.75
C SER A 48 -7.68 10.63 -12.89
N ASP A 49 -7.70 9.34 -13.26
CA ASP A 49 -8.94 8.59 -13.49
C ASP A 49 -9.29 7.64 -12.34
N ALA A 50 -8.42 7.49 -11.36
CA ALA A 50 -8.61 6.50 -10.29
C ALA A 50 -9.26 7.14 -9.06
N PRO A 51 -10.25 6.47 -8.42
CA PRO A 51 -10.89 7.00 -7.22
C PRO A 51 -10.03 6.84 -5.97
N HIS A 52 -9.09 5.89 -5.95
CA HIS A 52 -8.22 5.62 -4.80
C HIS A 52 -6.75 5.90 -5.14
N HIS A 53 -5.94 6.07 -4.11
CA HIS A 53 -4.52 6.34 -4.30
C HIS A 53 -3.80 5.10 -4.84
N ILE A 54 -2.75 5.36 -5.63
CA ILE A 54 -1.86 4.33 -6.18
C ILE A 54 -0.42 4.55 -5.71
N HIS A 55 -0.18 5.61 -4.97
CA HIS A 55 1.13 5.96 -4.45
C HIS A 55 0.99 6.51 -3.03
N VAL A 56 1.85 6.04 -2.15
CA VAL A 56 1.94 6.54 -0.78
C VAL A 56 3.39 6.94 -0.51
N THR A 57 3.61 8.17 -0.04
CA THR A 57 4.91 8.62 0.44
C THR A 57 4.79 8.90 1.93
N GLU A 58 5.57 8.19 2.74
CA GLU A 58 5.67 8.46 4.17
C GLU A 58 6.83 9.43 4.42
N LYS A 59 6.69 10.30 5.42
CA LYS A 59 7.78 11.18 5.82
C LYS A 59 8.84 10.38 6.57
N GLY A 60 10.09 10.51 6.16
CA GLY A 60 11.22 9.81 6.78
C GLY A 60 12.41 9.77 5.86
N ASP A 61 13.45 9.04 6.25
CA ASP A 61 14.64 8.88 5.40
C ASP A 61 14.26 8.25 4.07
N ALA A 62 14.85 8.76 2.98
CA ALA A 62 14.51 8.31 1.63
C ALA A 62 14.76 6.81 1.46
N ARG A 63 13.72 6.06 1.11
CA ARG A 63 13.82 4.62 0.82
C ARG A 63 12.55 4.12 0.15
N PHE A 64 12.69 3.01 -0.58
CA PHE A 64 11.54 2.24 -1.05
C PHE A 64 11.06 1.34 0.10
N VAL A 65 9.77 1.40 0.43
CA VAL A 65 9.19 0.60 1.52
C VAL A 65 8.61 -0.71 0.99
N GLY A 66 7.82 -0.65 -0.07
CA GLY A 66 7.22 -1.86 -0.62
C GLY A 66 6.00 -1.60 -1.49
N PHE A 67 5.30 -2.68 -1.82
CA PHE A 67 4.10 -2.65 -2.65
C PHE A 67 2.90 -3.16 -1.89
N ALA A 68 1.72 -2.71 -2.29
CA ALA A 68 0.45 -3.25 -1.84
C ALA A 68 -0.29 -3.90 -3.01
N TYR A 69 -0.95 -5.03 -2.74
CA TYR A 69 -1.72 -5.78 -3.73
C TYR A 69 -3.14 -5.99 -3.23
N HIS A 70 -4.08 -6.05 -4.15
CA HIS A 70 -5.48 -6.35 -3.81
C HIS A 70 -5.70 -7.85 -3.66
N ALA A 71 -6.36 -8.25 -2.58
CA ALA A 71 -6.89 -9.60 -2.42
C ALA A 71 -8.32 -9.66 -2.98
N ARG A 72 -8.76 -10.86 -3.35
CA ARG A 72 -10.13 -11.05 -3.85
C ARG A 72 -11.19 -10.95 -2.76
N SER A 73 -10.84 -11.29 -1.52
CA SER A 73 -11.79 -11.32 -0.42
C SER A 73 -11.10 -11.12 0.92
N GLU A 74 -11.88 -10.75 1.94
CA GLU A 74 -11.36 -10.65 3.30
C GLU A 74 -10.93 -12.02 3.83
N ASP A 75 -11.59 -13.10 3.40
CA ASP A 75 -11.21 -14.46 3.78
C ASP A 75 -9.79 -14.79 3.31
N ASP A 76 -9.39 -14.31 2.13
CA ASP A 76 -8.03 -14.46 1.65
C ASP A 76 -7.03 -13.77 2.59
N LEU A 77 -7.38 -12.62 3.17
CA LEU A 77 -6.54 -11.97 4.16
C LEU A 77 -6.34 -12.84 5.40
N ARG A 78 -7.40 -13.49 5.86
CA ARG A 78 -7.29 -14.40 7.01
C ARG A 78 -6.37 -15.57 6.73
N LYS A 79 -6.40 -16.10 5.52
CA LYS A 79 -5.50 -17.20 5.11
C LYS A 79 -4.05 -16.74 5.12
N LEU A 80 -3.78 -15.53 4.61
CA LEU A 80 -2.44 -14.96 4.61
C LEU A 80 -1.95 -14.69 6.03
N ALA A 81 -2.82 -14.22 6.92
CA ALA A 81 -2.45 -13.91 8.29
C ALA A 81 -2.00 -15.16 9.07
N ALA A 82 -2.37 -16.34 8.61
CA ALA A 82 -1.96 -17.60 9.23
C ALA A 82 -0.53 -18.01 8.84
N LEU A 83 0.08 -17.35 7.86
CA LEU A 83 1.46 -17.68 7.44
C LEU A 83 2.48 -17.21 8.47
N PRO A 84 3.61 -17.94 8.62
CA PRO A 84 4.68 -17.50 9.52
C PRO A 84 5.22 -16.13 9.12
N GLY A 85 5.40 -15.25 10.07
CA GLY A 85 5.92 -13.90 9.83
C GLY A 85 4.91 -12.89 9.32
N ALA A 86 3.68 -13.32 9.04
CA ALA A 86 2.61 -12.39 8.64
C ALA A 86 2.06 -11.65 9.84
N SER A 87 1.58 -10.42 9.62
CA SER A 87 0.78 -9.71 10.61
C SER A 87 -0.60 -10.39 10.70
N GLY A 88 -1.35 -10.11 11.76
CA GLY A 88 -2.78 -10.42 11.74
C GLY A 88 -3.51 -9.55 10.74
N VAL A 89 -4.81 -9.80 10.54
CA VAL A 89 -5.64 -8.91 9.73
C VAL A 89 -5.77 -7.59 10.48
N GLU A 90 -5.39 -6.50 9.83
CA GLU A 90 -5.37 -5.16 10.40
C GLU A 90 -6.41 -4.27 9.72
N THR A 91 -7.05 -3.40 10.49
CA THR A 91 -7.86 -2.32 9.91
C THR A 91 -6.90 -1.21 9.47
N ILE A 92 -7.07 -0.73 8.24
CA ILE A 92 -6.22 0.33 7.72
C ILE A 92 -6.71 1.67 8.24
N ASP A 93 -5.86 2.36 9.00
CA ASP A 93 -6.12 3.69 9.53
C ASP A 93 -5.48 4.74 8.63
N GLU A 94 -5.83 4.68 7.34
CA GLU A 94 -5.34 5.59 6.31
C GLU A 94 -6.49 5.89 5.36
N PRO A 95 -6.39 6.93 4.52
CA PRO A 95 -7.41 7.23 3.53
C PRO A 95 -7.77 6.01 2.69
N GLY A 96 -9.03 5.81 2.40
CA GLY A 96 -9.54 4.64 1.70
C GLY A 96 -9.96 3.51 2.62
N GLY A 97 -9.42 3.45 3.81
CA GLY A 97 -9.76 2.41 4.80
C GLY A 97 -9.47 1.01 4.32
N GLY A 98 -10.34 0.06 4.69
CA GLY A 98 -10.19 -1.34 4.32
C GLY A 98 -9.41 -2.15 5.35
N LYS A 99 -9.00 -3.34 4.95
CA LYS A 99 -8.22 -4.24 5.80
C LYS A 99 -6.98 -4.71 5.07
N ARG A 100 -5.95 -5.08 5.83
CA ARG A 100 -4.70 -5.54 5.24
C ARG A 100 -4.02 -6.61 6.09
N VAL A 101 -3.16 -7.37 5.44
CA VAL A 101 -2.15 -8.21 6.08
C VAL A 101 -0.79 -7.73 5.57
N ARG A 102 0.17 -7.58 6.46
CA ARG A 102 1.53 -7.18 6.10
C ARG A 102 2.45 -8.38 6.15
N LEU A 103 3.27 -8.50 5.12
CA LEU A 103 4.28 -9.55 4.98
C LEU A 103 5.61 -8.86 4.68
N ARG A 104 6.71 -9.56 4.93
CA ARG A 104 8.03 -9.07 4.58
C ARG A 104 8.69 -10.06 3.65
N GLU A 105 9.10 -9.57 2.46
CA GLU A 105 9.79 -10.44 1.52
C GLU A 105 11.27 -10.63 1.94
N PRO A 106 11.98 -11.62 1.39
CA PRO A 106 13.34 -11.96 1.88
C PRO A 106 14.35 -10.83 1.86
N ASN A 107 14.20 -9.86 0.95
CA ASN A 107 15.11 -8.70 0.89
C ASN A 107 14.74 -7.59 1.86
N GLY A 108 13.69 -7.79 2.67
CA GLY A 108 13.28 -6.84 3.69
C GLY A 108 12.23 -5.83 3.27
N TYR A 109 11.78 -5.85 2.02
CA TYR A 109 10.69 -4.97 1.58
C TYR A 109 9.36 -5.44 2.15
N GLN A 110 8.49 -4.47 2.47
CA GLN A 110 7.17 -4.76 2.98
C GLN A 110 6.22 -5.10 1.83
N ILE A 111 5.43 -6.13 2.02
CA ILE A 111 4.32 -6.45 1.12
C ILE A 111 3.04 -6.29 1.91
N GLU A 112 2.10 -5.50 1.39
CA GLU A 112 0.75 -5.38 1.95
C GLU A 112 -0.21 -6.09 1.02
N VAL A 113 -1.15 -6.83 1.57
CA VAL A 113 -2.27 -7.37 0.80
C VAL A 113 -3.53 -6.79 1.41
N VAL A 114 -4.34 -6.13 0.59
CA VAL A 114 -5.45 -5.29 1.07
C VAL A 114 -6.76 -5.73 0.45
N HIS A 115 -7.86 -5.40 1.15
CA HIS A 115 -9.21 -5.62 0.68
C HIS A 115 -10.14 -4.55 1.23
N GLY A 116 -11.10 -4.10 0.43
CA GLY A 116 -12.09 -3.13 0.87
C GLY A 116 -11.59 -1.68 0.89
N VAL A 117 -10.52 -1.37 0.19
CA VAL A 117 -10.04 0.03 0.05
C VAL A 117 -10.94 0.77 -0.91
N ALA A 118 -11.46 1.91 -0.46
CA ALA A 118 -12.35 2.74 -1.27
C ALA A 118 -11.59 3.60 -2.27
#